data_539441bc4a81faaed08f09b26af1db33
#
_entry.id   539441bc4a81faaed08f09b26af1db33
#
_cell.length_a   1.000
_cell.length_b   1.000
_cell.length_c   1.000
_cell.angle_alpha   90.00
_cell.angle_beta   90.00
_cell.angle_gamma   90.00
#
_symmetry.space_group_name_H-M   'P 1'
#
loop_
_entity.id
_entity.type
_entity.pdbx_description
1 polymer ?
#
loop_
_entity_poly.entity_id
_entity_poly.type
_entity_poly.pdbx_seq_one_letter_code
_entity_poly.pdbx_strand_id
1 'polypeptide(L)'
;HIGNTAHVPKKEIRCHKLWPEFASGKPMPLKQIKDFWTYIGTKVIVRNFCEYDFPDWINKDYTIYELINLKLLKEDSVDNRDFALIRTKTDPDRILYIQKILQRGFNLEGDVKVRYGNIHTVKGLTFDNVIVDLTATRIEDYFTQLRLKYVAYSRGKFDCWTISSQRAYTLGAR
;
A
#
# COMPACT_ATOMS: atom_id res chain seq x y z
N HIS A 1 -1.54 -18.73 8.97
CA HIS A 1 -0.66 -18.19 7.95
C HIS A 1 -1.12 -16.78 7.61
N ILE A 2 -0.54 -15.78 8.25
CA ILE A 2 -0.51 -14.43 7.70
C ILE A 2 0.56 -14.55 6.60
N GLY A 3 0.11 -15.01 5.43
CA GLY A 3 0.94 -15.05 4.26
C GLY A 3 1.49 -13.66 3.99
N ASN A 4 2.66 -13.56 3.38
CA ASN A 4 3.24 -12.34 2.85
C ASN A 4 2.12 -11.45 2.31
N THR A 5 1.63 -10.53 3.13
CA THR A 5 0.78 -9.45 2.65
C THR A 5 1.69 -8.64 1.77
N ALA A 6 1.66 -8.95 0.48
CA ALA A 6 2.39 -8.21 -0.52
C ALA A 6 2.11 -6.74 -0.25
N HIS A 7 3.14 -6.00 0.07
CA HIS A 7 3.06 -4.57 0.39
C HIS A 7 2.27 -3.89 -0.71
N VAL A 8 1.05 -3.46 -0.39
CA VAL A 8 0.20 -2.77 -1.37
C VAL A 8 0.84 -1.40 -1.62
N PRO A 9 1.26 -1.07 -2.84
CA PRO A 9 1.87 0.21 -3.12
C PRO A 9 0.92 1.36 -2.75
N LYS A 10 1.44 2.40 -2.11
CA LYS A 10 0.67 3.62 -1.77
C LYS A 10 -0.06 4.20 -3.00
N LYS A 11 0.58 4.14 -4.16
CA LYS A 11 -0.02 4.57 -5.44
C LYS A 11 -1.30 3.81 -5.77
N GLU A 12 -1.32 2.50 -5.57
CA GLU A 12 -2.49 1.69 -5.85
C GLU A 12 -3.68 2.05 -4.97
N ILE A 13 -3.43 2.25 -3.67
CA ILE A 13 -4.46 2.67 -2.72
C ILE A 13 -5.02 4.05 -3.11
N ARG A 14 -4.12 4.95 -3.51
CA ARG A 14 -4.51 6.27 -4.02
C ARG A 14 -5.40 6.14 -5.26
N CYS A 15 -5.10 5.24 -6.18
CA CYS A 15 -5.94 4.98 -7.34
C CYS A 15 -7.35 4.53 -6.94
N HIS A 16 -7.48 3.59 -6.00
CA HIS A 16 -8.80 3.17 -5.50
C HIS A 16 -9.58 4.31 -4.85
N LYS A 17 -8.91 5.23 -4.16
CA LYS A 17 -9.54 6.39 -3.52
C LYS A 17 -9.98 7.44 -4.53
N LEU A 18 -9.16 7.74 -5.51
CA LEU A 18 -9.37 8.85 -6.44
C LEU A 18 -10.21 8.48 -7.66
N TRP A 19 -10.18 7.22 -8.08
CA TRP A 19 -10.90 6.80 -9.28
C TRP A 19 -12.40 7.09 -9.26
N PRO A 20 -13.17 6.84 -8.17
CA PRO A 20 -14.60 7.14 -8.14
C PRO A 20 -14.92 8.61 -8.42
N GLU A 21 -14.08 9.51 -7.91
CA GLU A 21 -14.23 10.96 -8.16
C GLU A 21 -13.89 11.31 -9.60
N PHE A 22 -12.80 10.72 -10.14
CA PHE A 22 -12.40 10.92 -11.52
C PHE A 22 -13.44 10.36 -12.50
N ALA A 23 -13.95 9.16 -12.25
CA ALA A 23 -15.02 8.55 -13.06
C ALA A 23 -16.34 9.35 -13.01
N SER A 24 -16.56 10.15 -11.97
CA SER A 24 -17.70 11.08 -11.89
C SER A 24 -17.49 12.39 -12.66
N GLY A 25 -16.35 12.56 -13.32
CA GLY A 25 -16.03 13.75 -14.11
C GLY A 25 -15.23 14.83 -13.37
N LYS A 26 -14.76 14.57 -12.14
CA LYS A 26 -13.92 15.52 -11.42
C LYS A 26 -12.56 15.67 -12.11
N PRO A 27 -12.11 16.91 -12.38
CA PRO A 27 -10.80 17.13 -12.98
C PRO A 27 -9.66 16.71 -12.04
N MET A 28 -8.59 16.17 -12.61
CA MET A 28 -7.40 15.72 -11.88
C MET A 28 -6.11 16.07 -12.60
N PRO A 29 -5.02 16.35 -11.83
CA PRO A 29 -3.69 16.56 -12.40
C PRO A 29 -3.21 15.35 -13.18
N LEU A 30 -2.53 15.59 -14.31
CA LEU A 30 -2.02 14.52 -15.17
C LEU A 30 -1.13 13.52 -14.44
N LYS A 31 -0.36 13.98 -13.45
CA LYS A 31 0.46 13.11 -12.60
C LYS A 31 -0.34 12.03 -11.87
N GLN A 32 -1.54 12.37 -11.37
CA GLN A 32 -2.42 11.41 -10.70
C GLN A 32 -3.08 10.48 -11.73
N ILE A 33 -3.47 11.02 -12.89
CA ILE A 33 -4.03 10.25 -13.99
C ILE A 33 -3.04 9.20 -14.49
N LYS A 34 -1.76 9.56 -14.62
CA LYS A 34 -0.69 8.63 -15.00
C LYS A 34 -0.55 7.44 -14.04
N ASP A 35 -0.80 7.66 -12.74
CA ASP A 35 -0.76 6.58 -11.76
C ASP A 35 -1.85 5.53 -12.04
N PHE A 36 -3.02 5.92 -12.57
CA PHE A 36 -4.07 4.96 -12.96
C PHE A 36 -3.59 3.99 -14.04
N TRP A 37 -2.86 4.47 -15.07
CA TRP A 37 -2.38 3.61 -16.15
C TRP A 37 -1.47 2.46 -15.72
N THR A 38 -0.84 2.60 -14.55
CA THR A 38 -0.04 1.50 -13.98
C THR A 38 -0.87 0.29 -13.59
N TYR A 39 -2.16 0.49 -13.32
CA TYR A 39 -3.04 -0.54 -12.75
C TYR A 39 -4.27 -0.86 -13.59
N ILE A 40 -4.70 0.04 -14.47
CA ILE A 40 -5.89 -0.16 -15.32
C ILE A 40 -5.62 -1.24 -16.37
N GLY A 41 -6.61 -2.09 -16.61
CA GLY A 41 -6.55 -3.14 -17.62
C GLY A 41 -6.93 -2.68 -19.02
N THR A 42 -6.58 -3.51 -20.01
CA THR A 42 -6.92 -3.31 -21.43
C THR A 42 -8.43 -3.27 -21.70
N LYS A 43 -9.25 -3.67 -20.73
CA LYS A 43 -10.71 -3.56 -20.83
C LYS A 43 -11.17 -2.12 -20.97
N VAL A 44 -10.47 -1.20 -20.34
CA VAL A 44 -10.83 0.22 -20.21
C VAL A 44 -9.92 1.12 -21.06
N ILE A 45 -8.67 0.71 -21.26
CA ILE A 45 -7.69 1.46 -22.05
C ILE A 45 -7.91 1.20 -23.54
N VAL A 46 -7.90 2.28 -24.34
CA VAL A 46 -7.87 2.22 -25.81
C VAL A 46 -6.42 2.18 -26.28
N ARG A 47 -5.58 3.06 -25.75
CA ARG A 47 -4.15 3.12 -26.05
C ARG A 47 -3.33 3.50 -24.84
N ASN A 48 -2.02 3.22 -24.92
CA ASN A 48 -1.10 3.55 -23.85
C ASN A 48 -1.01 5.06 -23.62
N PHE A 49 -0.76 5.42 -22.37
CA PHE A 49 -0.58 6.78 -21.94
C PHE A 49 0.70 7.38 -22.55
N CYS A 50 0.58 8.53 -23.17
CA CYS A 50 1.70 9.31 -23.69
C CYS A 50 1.53 10.77 -23.26
N GLU A 51 2.54 11.37 -22.65
CA GLU A 51 2.49 12.75 -22.17
C GLU A 51 2.29 13.76 -23.30
N TYR A 52 2.76 13.43 -24.50
CA TYR A 52 2.59 14.27 -25.71
C TYR A 52 1.15 14.36 -26.21
N ASP A 53 0.25 13.52 -25.73
CA ASP A 53 -1.17 13.61 -26.04
C ASP A 53 -1.86 14.79 -25.34
N PHE A 54 -1.19 15.44 -24.41
CA PHE A 54 -1.73 16.48 -23.54
C PHE A 54 -1.04 17.81 -23.81
N PRO A 55 -1.67 18.74 -24.54
CA PRO A 55 -1.02 19.99 -24.95
C PRO A 55 -0.56 20.88 -23.79
N ASP A 56 -1.26 20.82 -22.64
CA ASP A 56 -0.95 21.65 -21.47
C ASP A 56 -0.72 20.79 -20.20
N TRP A 57 0.00 19.70 -20.36
CA TRP A 57 0.13 18.68 -19.32
C TRP A 57 0.72 19.18 -17.97
N ILE A 58 1.44 20.29 -17.98
CA ILE A 58 2.10 20.84 -16.79
C ILE A 58 1.10 21.59 -15.88
N ASN A 59 0.14 22.31 -16.47
CA ASN A 59 -0.65 23.31 -15.75
C ASN A 59 -2.15 23.06 -15.80
N LYS A 60 -2.63 21.98 -16.41
CA LYS A 60 -4.06 21.70 -16.56
C LYS A 60 -4.45 20.39 -15.88
N ASP A 61 -5.58 20.44 -15.21
CA ASP A 61 -6.28 19.24 -14.76
C ASP A 61 -7.18 18.73 -15.88
N TYR A 62 -7.27 17.41 -16.03
CA TYR A 62 -8.05 16.74 -17.06
C TYR A 62 -9.19 15.94 -16.44
N THR A 63 -10.32 15.91 -17.14
CA THR A 63 -11.48 15.08 -16.79
C THR A 63 -11.44 13.74 -17.53
N ILE A 64 -12.21 12.76 -17.05
CA ILE A 64 -12.33 11.46 -17.73
C ILE A 64 -12.89 11.62 -19.15
N TYR A 65 -13.81 12.58 -19.36
CA TYR A 65 -14.40 12.86 -20.66
C TYR A 65 -13.38 13.38 -21.68
N GLU A 66 -12.43 14.21 -21.25
CA GLU A 66 -11.33 14.66 -22.11
C GLU A 66 -10.44 13.48 -22.53
N LEU A 67 -10.19 12.51 -21.62
CA LEU A 67 -9.42 11.30 -21.94
C LEU A 67 -10.18 10.37 -22.92
N ILE A 68 -11.49 10.30 -22.81
CA ILE A 68 -12.33 9.57 -23.78
C ILE A 68 -12.29 10.26 -25.15
N ASN A 69 -12.42 11.57 -25.20
CA ASN A 69 -12.32 12.35 -26.44
C ASN A 69 -10.94 12.21 -27.10
N LEU A 70 -9.86 12.13 -26.31
CA LEU A 70 -8.51 11.84 -26.77
C LEU A 70 -8.30 10.37 -27.17
N LYS A 71 -9.33 9.54 -27.08
CA LYS A 71 -9.29 8.09 -27.36
C LYS A 71 -8.25 7.34 -26.55
N LEU A 72 -8.05 7.75 -25.29
CA LEU A 72 -7.19 7.06 -24.32
C LEU A 72 -7.98 6.05 -23.50
N LEU A 73 -9.23 6.38 -23.16
CA LEU A 73 -10.17 5.55 -22.44
C LEU A 73 -11.40 5.22 -23.28
N LYS A 74 -12.04 4.09 -23.02
CA LYS A 74 -13.32 3.72 -23.61
C LYS A 74 -14.45 4.50 -22.94
N GLU A 75 -15.57 4.68 -23.63
CA GLU A 75 -16.75 5.39 -23.12
C GLU A 75 -17.35 4.73 -21.88
N ASP A 76 -17.39 3.39 -21.85
CA ASP A 76 -17.89 2.62 -20.71
C ASP A 76 -17.03 2.74 -19.44
N SER A 77 -15.88 3.42 -19.51
CA SER A 77 -15.01 3.68 -18.36
C SER A 77 -15.72 4.53 -17.30
N VAL A 78 -16.66 5.38 -17.69
CA VAL A 78 -17.41 6.28 -16.79
C VAL A 78 -18.37 5.50 -15.89
N ASP A 79 -18.90 4.37 -16.38
CA ASP A 79 -19.86 3.54 -15.66
C ASP A 79 -19.19 2.74 -14.53
N ASN A 80 -17.89 2.51 -14.66
CA ASN A 80 -17.12 1.70 -13.71
C ASN A 80 -16.49 2.57 -12.61
N ARG A 81 -17.26 2.91 -11.58
CA ARG A 81 -16.78 3.70 -10.44
C ARG A 81 -15.90 2.91 -9.48
N ASP A 82 -15.96 1.58 -9.48
CA ASP A 82 -15.09 0.74 -8.66
C ASP A 82 -13.78 0.44 -9.41
N PHE A 83 -12.68 1.00 -8.91
CA PHE A 83 -11.35 0.78 -9.48
C PHE A 83 -10.96 -0.71 -9.55
N ALA A 84 -11.47 -1.53 -8.64
CA ALA A 84 -11.21 -2.97 -8.62
C ALA A 84 -11.68 -3.67 -9.89
N LEU A 85 -12.79 -3.21 -10.50
CA LEU A 85 -13.38 -3.82 -11.69
C LEU A 85 -12.60 -3.57 -12.97
N ILE A 86 -11.81 -2.48 -13.00
CA ILE A 86 -11.07 -2.03 -14.18
C ILE A 86 -9.59 -2.43 -14.16
N ARG A 87 -9.13 -3.10 -13.13
CA ARG A 87 -7.72 -3.53 -13.00
C ARG A 87 -7.35 -4.67 -13.93
N THR A 88 -6.06 -4.71 -14.29
CA THR A 88 -5.48 -5.77 -15.15
C THR A 88 -5.42 -7.13 -14.46
N LYS A 89 -5.07 -7.15 -13.17
CA LYS A 89 -4.93 -8.35 -12.35
C LYS A 89 -5.62 -8.13 -11.02
N THR A 90 -6.60 -8.97 -10.74
CA THR A 90 -7.34 -8.93 -9.49
C THR A 90 -6.88 -10.08 -8.61
N ASP A 91 -6.22 -9.73 -7.49
CA ASP A 91 -6.10 -10.62 -6.34
C ASP A 91 -7.27 -10.29 -5.42
N PRO A 92 -8.26 -11.18 -5.24
CA PRO A 92 -9.45 -10.91 -4.44
C PRO A 92 -9.13 -10.51 -3.00
N ASP A 93 -8.14 -11.14 -2.38
CA ASP A 93 -7.74 -10.86 -1.00
C ASP A 93 -7.14 -9.46 -0.87
N ARG A 94 -6.38 -9.05 -1.86
CA ARG A 94 -5.78 -7.72 -1.93
C ARG A 94 -6.84 -6.63 -2.10
N ILE A 95 -7.82 -6.86 -2.95
CA ILE A 95 -8.95 -5.94 -3.15
C ILE A 95 -9.75 -5.81 -1.86
N LEU A 96 -10.12 -6.92 -1.25
CA LEU A 96 -10.85 -6.93 0.00
C LEU A 96 -10.09 -6.18 1.12
N TYR A 97 -8.77 -6.35 1.16
CA TYR A 97 -7.90 -5.62 2.09
C TYR A 97 -7.97 -4.11 1.85
N ILE A 98 -7.82 -3.64 0.59
CA ILE A 98 -7.88 -2.22 0.23
C ILE A 98 -9.26 -1.64 0.57
N GLN A 99 -10.34 -2.33 0.20
CA GLN A 99 -11.71 -1.89 0.49
C GLN A 99 -11.95 -1.74 2.00
N LYS A 100 -11.52 -2.72 2.82
CA LYS A 100 -11.63 -2.63 4.29
C LYS A 100 -10.85 -1.46 4.87
N ILE A 101 -9.68 -1.15 4.32
CA ILE A 101 -8.87 0.00 4.75
C ILE A 101 -9.60 1.31 4.43
N LEU A 102 -10.09 1.46 3.20
CA LEU A 102 -10.81 2.66 2.77
C LEU A 102 -12.11 2.85 3.56
N GLN A 103 -12.88 1.80 3.80
CA GLN A 103 -14.11 1.84 4.62
C GLN A 103 -13.85 2.28 6.06
N ARG A 104 -12.70 1.90 6.64
CA ARG A 104 -12.32 2.30 7.99
C ARG A 104 -11.74 3.72 8.08
N GLY A 105 -11.65 4.43 6.97
CA GLY A 105 -11.11 5.78 6.93
C GLY A 105 -9.61 5.86 7.25
N PHE A 106 -8.88 4.74 7.17
CA PHE A 106 -7.44 4.76 7.38
C PHE A 106 -6.75 5.55 6.25
N ASN A 107 -6.06 6.60 6.64
CA ASN A 107 -5.21 7.35 5.74
C ASN A 107 -3.84 6.65 5.66
N LEU A 108 -3.63 5.87 4.60
CA LEU A 108 -2.35 5.18 4.38
C LEU A 108 -1.22 6.12 3.94
N GLU A 109 -1.54 7.39 3.72
CA GLU A 109 -0.55 8.43 3.40
C GLU A 109 -0.04 9.17 4.64
N GLY A 110 -0.69 8.99 5.80
CA GLY A 110 -0.26 9.57 7.07
C GLY A 110 0.84 8.76 7.76
N ASP A 111 1.33 9.29 8.86
CA ASP A 111 2.22 8.54 9.77
C ASP A 111 1.49 7.30 10.27
N VAL A 112 1.96 6.15 9.81
CA VAL A 112 1.40 4.85 10.23
C VAL A 112 1.73 4.68 11.70
N LYS A 113 0.72 4.72 12.57
CA LYS A 113 0.91 4.52 14.02
C LYS A 113 1.52 3.15 14.35
N VAL A 114 1.26 2.16 13.49
CA VAL A 114 1.81 0.80 13.64
C VAL A 114 2.56 0.43 12.37
N ARG A 115 3.85 0.12 12.50
CA ARG A 115 4.69 -0.38 11.40
C ARG A 115 4.96 -1.85 11.63
N TYR A 116 4.86 -2.63 10.57
CA TYR A 116 5.19 -4.04 10.55
C TYR A 116 6.36 -4.26 9.60
N GLY A 117 7.34 -5.07 10.01
CA GLY A 117 8.49 -5.38 9.18
C GLY A 117 9.38 -6.45 9.82
N ASN A 118 10.33 -6.95 9.05
CA ASN A 118 11.36 -7.81 9.59
C ASN A 118 12.51 -6.99 10.24
N ILE A 119 13.35 -7.64 11.03
CA ILE A 119 14.45 -7.01 11.77
C ILE A 119 15.40 -6.22 10.85
N HIS A 120 15.64 -6.72 9.63
CA HIS A 120 16.54 -6.06 8.68
C HIS A 120 15.94 -4.74 8.14
N THR A 121 14.62 -4.70 7.91
CA THR A 121 13.95 -3.49 7.41
C THR A 121 13.80 -2.40 8.47
N VAL A 122 13.87 -2.75 9.75
CA VAL A 122 13.77 -1.79 10.87
C VAL A 122 15.13 -1.42 11.48
N LYS A 123 16.23 -1.96 10.94
CA LYS A 123 17.58 -1.62 11.39
C LYS A 123 17.83 -0.11 11.20
N GLY A 124 18.29 0.55 12.27
CA GLY A 124 18.52 2.01 12.26
C GLY A 124 17.29 2.85 12.59
N LEU A 125 16.10 2.27 12.67
CA LEU A 125 14.88 2.98 13.11
C LEU A 125 14.69 2.83 14.61
N THR A 126 14.01 3.80 15.23
CA THR A 126 13.60 3.78 16.64
C THR A 126 12.09 4.01 16.69
N PHE A 127 11.40 3.27 17.55
CA PHE A 127 9.96 3.34 17.73
C PHE A 127 9.63 3.58 19.20
N ASP A 128 8.50 4.19 19.47
CA ASP A 128 8.07 4.41 20.85
C ASP A 128 7.87 3.07 21.57
N ASN A 129 7.16 2.16 20.93
CA ASN A 129 6.86 0.83 21.45
C ASN A 129 7.13 -0.23 20.38
N VAL A 130 7.61 -1.40 20.79
CA VAL A 130 7.95 -2.50 19.88
C VAL A 130 7.34 -3.80 20.37
N ILE A 131 6.76 -4.56 19.43
CA ILE A 131 6.34 -5.94 19.66
C ILE A 131 7.22 -6.83 18.78
N VAL A 132 7.96 -7.73 19.40
CA VAL A 132 8.85 -8.68 18.72
C VAL A 132 8.19 -10.06 18.68
N ASP A 133 7.84 -10.52 17.48
CA ASP A 133 7.31 -11.87 17.28
C ASP A 133 8.47 -12.83 17.00
N LEU A 134 8.73 -13.73 17.94
CA LEU A 134 9.75 -14.77 17.85
C LEU A 134 9.19 -16.12 17.41
N THR A 135 7.88 -16.24 17.18
CA THR A 135 7.26 -17.53 16.84
C THR A 135 7.65 -18.05 15.46
N ALA A 136 7.98 -17.13 14.55
CA ALA A 136 8.34 -17.43 13.16
C ALA A 136 9.85 -17.61 12.93
N THR A 137 10.70 -17.39 13.94
CA THR A 137 12.16 -17.45 13.78
C THR A 137 12.66 -18.88 13.91
N ARG A 138 12.90 -19.54 12.78
CA ARG A 138 13.70 -20.77 12.70
C ARG A 138 15.16 -20.41 12.43
N ILE A 139 15.87 -19.94 13.43
CA ILE A 139 17.31 -19.67 13.31
C ILE A 139 18.02 -20.74 14.11
N GLU A 140 18.78 -21.59 13.43
CA GLU A 140 19.51 -22.72 14.02
C GLU A 140 20.69 -22.25 14.85
N ASP A 141 21.34 -21.14 14.44
CA ASP A 141 22.48 -20.59 15.15
C ASP A 141 22.09 -19.69 16.33
N TYR A 142 22.46 -20.09 17.52
CA TYR A 142 22.17 -19.41 18.79
C TYR A 142 22.71 -17.96 18.82
N PHE A 143 23.92 -17.72 18.34
CA PHE A 143 24.53 -16.38 18.36
C PHE A 143 23.81 -15.42 17.40
N THR A 144 23.45 -15.90 16.24
CA THR A 144 22.65 -15.13 15.28
C THR A 144 21.28 -14.80 15.87
N GLN A 145 20.65 -15.74 16.56
CA GLN A 145 19.39 -15.49 17.25
C GLN A 145 19.52 -14.41 18.34
N LEU A 146 20.56 -14.45 19.15
CA LEU A 146 20.85 -13.43 20.17
C LEU A 146 21.05 -12.04 19.54
N ARG A 147 21.84 -11.96 18.47
CA ARG A 147 22.09 -10.70 17.76
C ARG A 147 20.79 -10.10 17.21
N LEU A 148 19.95 -10.92 16.61
CA LEU A 148 18.66 -10.47 16.09
C LEU A 148 17.71 -10.01 17.20
N LYS A 149 17.65 -10.74 18.32
CA LYS A 149 16.89 -10.32 19.51
C LYS A 149 17.40 -8.98 20.04
N TYR A 150 18.72 -8.81 20.16
CA TYR A 150 19.31 -7.56 20.60
C TYR A 150 18.94 -6.39 19.69
N VAL A 151 19.05 -6.56 18.36
CA VAL A 151 18.65 -5.54 17.40
C VAL A 151 17.18 -5.21 17.53
N ALA A 152 16.30 -6.19 17.67
CA ALA A 152 14.87 -5.98 17.81
C ALA A 152 14.53 -5.21 19.09
N TYR A 153 15.05 -5.63 20.24
CA TYR A 153 14.79 -5.01 21.54
C TYR A 153 15.35 -3.59 21.63
N SER A 154 16.51 -3.33 21.02
CA SER A 154 17.11 -1.99 20.98
C SER A 154 16.35 -0.99 20.10
N ARG A 155 15.24 -1.39 19.48
CA ARG A 155 14.40 -0.49 18.66
C ARG A 155 13.31 0.20 19.47
N GLY A 156 12.92 -0.33 20.62
CA GLY A 156 11.93 0.29 21.50
C GLY A 156 12.55 1.40 22.35
N LYS A 157 11.88 2.56 22.36
CA LYS A 157 12.27 3.71 23.20
C LYS A 157 11.68 3.60 24.60
N PHE A 158 10.44 3.16 24.71
CA PHE A 158 9.72 3.04 25.98
C PHE A 158 9.48 1.58 26.33
N ASP A 159 8.69 0.86 25.53
CA ASP A 159 8.30 -0.51 25.83
C ASP A 159 8.68 -1.48 24.72
N CYS A 160 9.01 -2.71 25.12
CA CYS A 160 9.26 -3.81 24.21
C CYS A 160 8.57 -5.08 24.74
N TRP A 161 7.64 -5.62 23.95
CA TRP A 161 6.94 -6.86 24.24
C TRP A 161 7.42 -7.97 23.30
N THR A 162 7.41 -9.19 23.82
CA THR A 162 7.81 -10.36 23.03
C THR A 162 6.65 -11.34 22.93
N ILE A 163 6.36 -11.80 21.72
CA ILE A 163 5.49 -12.95 21.47
C ILE A 163 6.38 -14.18 21.25
N SER A 164 6.19 -15.22 22.04
CA SER A 164 6.96 -16.46 21.95
C SER A 164 6.04 -17.66 22.09
N SER A 165 6.33 -18.74 21.37
CA SER A 165 5.63 -20.02 21.52
C SER A 165 6.02 -20.78 22.79
N GLN A 166 7.14 -20.40 23.42
CA GLN A 166 7.56 -20.91 24.71
C GLN A 166 6.98 -20.04 25.83
N ARG A 167 6.59 -20.66 26.96
CA ARG A 167 6.13 -19.93 28.16
C ARG A 167 7.13 -18.82 28.46
N ALA A 168 6.63 -17.58 28.50
CA ALA A 168 7.44 -16.42 28.81
C ALA A 168 8.12 -16.60 30.17
N TYR A 169 9.43 -16.72 30.18
CA TYR A 169 10.19 -16.40 31.38
C TYR A 169 10.14 -14.88 31.49
N THR A 170 9.35 -14.40 32.40
CA THR A 170 9.34 -13.00 32.82
C THR A 170 10.73 -12.68 33.36
N LEU A 171 11.58 -12.08 32.55
CA LEU A 171 12.75 -11.39 33.06
C LEU A 171 12.18 -10.19 33.84
N GLY A 172 12.16 -10.33 35.16
CA GLY A 172 11.69 -9.29 36.05
C GLY A 172 12.42 -7.99 35.76
N ALA A 173 11.64 -6.95 35.46
CA ALA A 173 12.10 -5.58 35.52
C ALA A 173 12.60 -5.29 36.95
N ARG A 174 13.86 -4.93 37.09
CA ARG A 174 14.40 -4.22 38.24
C ARG A 174 14.68 -2.81 37.83
#